data_09cb831ee573b5ec91aa33b9c5ebd35d
#
_entry.id   09cb831ee573b5ec91aa33b9c5ebd35d
#
_cell.length_a   1.000
_cell.length_b   1.000
_cell.length_c   1.000
_cell.angle_alpha   90.00
_cell.angle_beta   90.00
_cell.angle_gamma   90.00
#
_symmetry.space_group_name_H-M   'P 1'
#
loop_
_entity.id
_entity.type
_entity.pdbx_description
1 polymer ?
#
loop_
_entity_poly.entity_id
_entity_poly.type
_entity_poly.pdbx_seq_one_letter_code
_entity_poly.pdbx_strand_id
1 'polypeptide(L)'
;MDFIGIIYLDKMTSIYEPAEDSYFFEEFLKKLFFSKKDKNISYLDMGTGSGILGKVGAKLLGEGNVTVVDLNEDAVEKCKKEGLNAVCSDLFSNVEGKFDLITFNAPYLPEDSREPEDSRFATTGGKRGDEIVVEFLRQARDHLKKDGEIYVLISSLTPRGRIDKFGAEIVARKKIFQEELLVLEFRVSSPR
;
A
#
# COMPACT_ATOMS: atom_id res chain seq x y z
N MET A 1 -2.95 -15.14 -18.33
CA MET A 1 -3.84 -15.10 -17.14
C MET A 1 -3.58 -16.37 -16.39
N ASP A 2 -2.84 -16.28 -15.30
CA ASP A 2 -2.46 -17.47 -14.53
C ASP A 2 -3.67 -17.98 -13.74
N PHE A 3 -3.81 -19.30 -13.72
CA PHE A 3 -4.93 -20.01 -13.06
C PHE A 3 -5.11 -19.66 -11.56
N ILE A 4 -4.13 -19.05 -10.96
CA ILE A 4 -4.13 -18.56 -9.58
C ILE A 4 -5.03 -17.31 -9.44
N GLY A 5 -5.01 -16.38 -10.40
CA GLY A 5 -5.81 -15.15 -10.37
C GLY A 5 -7.33 -15.39 -10.39
N ILE A 6 -7.79 -16.45 -11.09
CA ILE A 6 -9.23 -16.71 -11.25
C ILE A 6 -9.86 -17.27 -9.96
N ILE A 7 -9.11 -18.06 -9.19
CA ILE A 7 -9.60 -18.64 -7.91
C ILE A 7 -9.66 -17.57 -6.81
N TYR A 8 -8.83 -16.53 -6.90
CA TYR A 8 -8.79 -15.45 -5.90
C TYR A 8 -9.94 -14.43 -6.08
N LEU A 9 -10.36 -14.13 -7.30
CA LEU A 9 -11.42 -13.14 -7.58
C LEU A 9 -12.81 -13.56 -7.08
N ASP A 10 -13.10 -14.87 -7.00
CA ASP A 10 -14.43 -15.37 -6.62
C ASP A 10 -14.66 -15.38 -5.08
N LYS A 11 -13.67 -15.00 -4.27
CA LYS A 11 -13.71 -15.04 -2.80
C LYS A 11 -13.49 -13.71 -2.08
N MET A 12 -13.19 -12.62 -2.78
CA MET A 12 -12.96 -11.31 -2.17
C MET A 12 -14.29 -10.58 -1.93
N THR A 13 -15.06 -11.02 -0.94
CA THR A 13 -16.38 -10.43 -0.64
C THR A 13 -16.36 -9.36 0.45
N SER A 14 -15.24 -9.17 1.15
CA SER A 14 -15.14 -8.18 2.22
C SER A 14 -14.06 -7.13 1.92
N ILE A 15 -14.42 -5.85 2.11
CA ILE A 15 -13.47 -4.74 2.08
C ILE A 15 -12.77 -4.72 3.44
N TYR A 16 -11.43 -4.59 3.44
CA TYR A 16 -10.68 -4.43 4.69
C TYR A 16 -11.13 -3.17 5.42
N GLU A 17 -11.66 -3.35 6.61
CA GLU A 17 -12.03 -2.24 7.47
C GLU A 17 -10.79 -1.70 8.20
N PRO A 18 -10.66 -0.35 8.31
CA PRO A 18 -9.48 0.26 8.93
C PRO A 18 -9.24 -0.24 10.36
N ALA A 19 -8.02 -0.68 10.61
CA ALA A 19 -7.56 -1.14 11.91
C ALA A 19 -6.40 -0.25 12.43
N GLU A 20 -5.70 -0.70 13.45
CA GLU A 20 -4.64 0.07 14.12
C GLU A 20 -3.48 0.45 13.20
N ASP A 21 -3.15 -0.41 12.25
CA ASP A 21 -2.18 -0.20 11.17
C ASP A 21 -2.60 0.94 10.24
N SER A 22 -3.86 0.90 9.77
CA SER A 22 -4.42 1.91 8.88
C SER A 22 -4.43 3.30 9.53
N TYR A 23 -4.85 3.39 10.80
CA TYR A 23 -4.83 4.66 11.53
C TYR A 23 -3.43 5.17 11.82
N PHE A 24 -2.48 4.27 12.11
CA PHE A 24 -1.08 4.66 12.29
C PHE A 24 -0.49 5.20 11.00
N PHE A 25 -0.74 4.54 9.87
CA PHE A 25 -0.22 4.99 8.58
C PHE A 25 -0.92 6.28 8.11
N GLU A 26 -2.21 6.42 8.38
CA GLU A 26 -2.96 7.67 8.16
C GLU A 26 -2.34 8.85 8.91
N GLU A 27 -2.03 8.66 10.18
CA GLU A 27 -1.39 9.71 11.00
C GLU A 27 0.00 10.08 10.48
N PHE A 28 0.79 9.10 10.08
CA PHE A 28 2.10 9.31 9.45
C PHE A 28 1.95 10.13 8.16
N LEU A 29 1.03 9.75 7.26
CA LEU A 29 0.80 10.44 5.99
C LEU A 29 0.32 11.88 6.19
N LYS A 30 -0.55 12.13 7.16
CA LYS A 30 -0.96 13.50 7.50
C LYS A 30 0.26 14.36 7.82
N LYS A 31 1.16 13.88 8.68
CA LYS A 31 2.40 14.61 9.05
C LYS A 31 3.30 14.81 7.83
N LEU A 32 3.47 13.77 7.00
CA LEU A 32 4.26 13.84 5.78
C LEU A 32 3.71 14.89 4.82
N PHE A 33 2.41 14.85 4.51
CA PHE A 33 1.79 15.82 3.60
C PHE A 33 1.83 17.25 4.16
N PHE A 34 1.68 17.45 5.46
CA PHE A 34 1.84 18.77 6.05
C PHE A 34 3.25 19.33 5.91
N SER A 35 4.28 18.48 5.97
CA SER A 35 5.69 18.89 5.82
C SER A 35 6.07 19.23 4.37
N LYS A 36 5.37 18.69 3.38
CA LYS A 36 5.61 18.97 1.96
C LYS A 36 5.27 20.42 1.62
N LYS A 37 6.24 21.16 1.06
CA LYS A 37 6.04 22.56 0.62
C LYS A 37 5.16 22.64 -0.62
N ASP A 38 5.41 21.76 -1.58
CA ASP A 38 4.57 21.60 -2.77
C ASP A 38 3.44 20.63 -2.49
N LYS A 39 2.22 21.03 -2.79
CA LYS A 39 1.02 20.18 -2.69
C LYS A 39 0.57 19.65 -4.05
N ASN A 40 1.19 20.10 -5.13
CA ASN A 40 0.91 19.62 -6.49
C ASN A 40 1.78 18.38 -6.81
N ILE A 41 1.70 17.37 -5.94
CA ILE A 41 2.37 16.08 -6.09
C ILE A 41 1.35 15.02 -6.45
N SER A 42 1.69 14.14 -7.38
CA SER A 42 0.86 12.98 -7.72
C SER A 42 1.10 11.86 -6.71
N TYR A 43 0.02 11.36 -6.14
CA TYR A 43 0.03 10.34 -5.10
C TYR A 43 -0.75 9.10 -5.53
N LEU A 44 -0.18 7.94 -5.30
CA LEU A 44 -0.81 6.64 -5.50
C LEU A 44 -0.89 5.88 -4.18
N ASP A 45 -2.10 5.41 -3.83
CA ASP A 45 -2.37 4.53 -2.71
C ASP A 45 -2.66 3.11 -3.22
N MET A 46 -1.71 2.20 -3.01
CA MET A 46 -1.82 0.80 -3.43
C MET A 46 -2.50 -0.02 -2.33
N GLY A 47 -3.42 -0.93 -2.73
CA GLY A 47 -4.20 -1.73 -1.79
C GLY A 47 -5.06 -0.86 -0.89
N THR A 48 -5.83 0.04 -1.50
CA THR A 48 -6.51 1.14 -0.78
C THR A 48 -7.60 0.67 0.19
N GLY A 49 -8.19 -0.51 -0.02
CA GLY A 49 -9.24 -1.09 0.81
C GLY A 49 -10.41 -0.12 1.05
N SER A 50 -10.54 0.36 2.26
CA SER A 50 -11.59 1.33 2.65
C SER A 50 -11.41 2.73 2.05
N GLY A 51 -10.27 3.02 1.41
CA GLY A 51 -9.91 4.33 0.89
C GLY A 51 -9.36 5.32 1.93
N ILE A 52 -9.03 4.88 3.13
CA ILE A 52 -8.66 5.79 4.24
C ILE A 52 -7.44 6.64 3.89
N LEU A 53 -6.38 6.07 3.31
CA LEU A 53 -5.17 6.80 2.94
C LEU A 53 -5.39 7.69 1.72
N GLY A 54 -6.11 7.17 0.70
CA GLY A 54 -6.51 7.93 -0.48
C GLY A 54 -7.31 9.18 -0.14
N LYS A 55 -8.26 9.09 0.82
CA LYS A 55 -9.06 10.23 1.30
C LYS A 55 -8.20 11.31 1.97
N VAL A 56 -7.18 10.90 2.73
CA VAL A 56 -6.23 11.85 3.33
C VAL A 56 -5.47 12.58 2.23
N GLY A 57 -4.99 11.84 1.23
CA GLY A 57 -4.35 12.43 0.05
C GLY A 57 -5.25 13.42 -0.67
N ALA A 58 -6.48 13.01 -1.01
CA ALA A 58 -7.45 13.85 -1.70
C ALA A 58 -7.75 15.16 -0.94
N LYS A 59 -7.89 15.08 0.39
CA LYS A 59 -8.12 16.25 1.25
C LYS A 59 -6.94 17.22 1.30
N LEU A 60 -5.69 16.72 1.29
CA LEU A 60 -4.50 17.52 1.54
C LEU A 60 -3.73 17.93 0.28
N LEU A 61 -3.88 17.16 -0.81
CA LEU A 61 -3.21 17.37 -2.08
C LEU A 61 -4.18 17.78 -3.21
N GLY A 62 -5.49 17.58 -3.01
CA GLY A 62 -6.53 17.74 -4.04
C GLY A 62 -6.87 16.42 -4.74
N GLU A 63 -8.16 16.21 -5.02
CA GLU A 63 -8.69 14.97 -5.60
C GLU A 63 -8.02 14.58 -6.91
N GLY A 64 -7.74 15.55 -7.78
CA GLY A 64 -7.09 15.34 -9.08
C GLY A 64 -5.63 14.83 -9.00
N ASN A 65 -5.02 14.90 -7.84
CA ASN A 65 -3.64 14.47 -7.62
C ASN A 65 -3.52 13.05 -7.03
N VAL A 66 -4.64 12.38 -6.76
CA VAL A 66 -4.67 11.09 -6.05
C VAL A 66 -5.27 10.01 -6.92
N THR A 67 -4.56 8.89 -7.01
CA THR A 67 -5.06 7.64 -7.58
C THR A 67 -5.01 6.58 -6.50
N VAL A 68 -6.10 5.81 -6.36
CA VAL A 68 -6.17 4.69 -5.43
C VAL A 68 -6.33 3.40 -6.22
N VAL A 69 -5.69 2.34 -5.76
CA VAL A 69 -5.64 1.05 -6.48
C VAL A 69 -6.00 -0.06 -5.52
N ASP A 70 -6.83 -0.99 -5.98
CA ASP A 70 -7.10 -2.23 -5.26
C ASP A 70 -7.35 -3.38 -6.25
N LEU A 71 -7.08 -4.60 -5.82
CA LEU A 71 -7.44 -5.81 -6.55
C LEU A 71 -8.94 -6.12 -6.38
N ASN A 72 -9.52 -5.74 -5.22
CA ASN A 72 -10.92 -5.96 -4.90
C ASN A 72 -11.81 -4.93 -5.60
N GLU A 73 -12.64 -5.38 -6.54
CA GLU A 73 -13.59 -4.56 -7.29
C GLU A 73 -14.57 -3.81 -6.37
N ASP A 74 -15.02 -4.42 -5.27
CA ASP A 74 -15.93 -3.77 -4.31
C ASP A 74 -15.27 -2.59 -3.60
N ALA A 75 -13.97 -2.69 -3.25
CA ALA A 75 -13.18 -1.60 -2.71
C ALA A 75 -13.03 -0.45 -3.72
N VAL A 76 -12.74 -0.79 -4.97
CA VAL A 76 -12.64 0.17 -6.07
C VAL A 76 -13.97 0.89 -6.30
N GLU A 77 -15.09 0.16 -6.36
CA GLU A 77 -16.42 0.77 -6.53
C GLU A 77 -16.80 1.68 -5.36
N LYS A 78 -16.50 1.26 -4.12
CA LYS A 78 -16.70 2.09 -2.92
C LYS A 78 -15.92 3.40 -3.04
N CYS A 79 -14.63 3.32 -3.36
CA CYS A 79 -13.78 4.49 -3.53
C CYS A 79 -14.28 5.43 -4.63
N LYS A 80 -14.74 4.90 -5.78
CA LYS A 80 -15.36 5.70 -6.86
C LYS A 80 -16.62 6.42 -6.39
N LYS A 81 -17.51 5.74 -5.65
CA LYS A 81 -18.73 6.35 -5.07
C LYS A 81 -18.41 7.48 -4.09
N GLU A 82 -17.25 7.43 -3.46
CA GLU A 82 -16.75 8.46 -2.54
C GLU A 82 -15.91 9.55 -3.24
N GLY A 83 -15.87 9.56 -4.58
CA GLY A 83 -15.23 10.61 -5.39
C GLY A 83 -13.73 10.42 -5.64
N LEU A 84 -13.15 9.28 -5.29
CA LEU A 84 -11.74 8.99 -5.56
C LEU A 84 -11.52 8.45 -6.98
N ASN A 85 -10.39 8.79 -7.59
CA ASN A 85 -9.94 8.16 -8.84
C ASN A 85 -9.41 6.76 -8.53
N ALA A 86 -10.26 5.73 -8.65
CA ALA A 86 -9.96 4.36 -8.25
C ALA A 86 -9.82 3.42 -9.46
N VAL A 87 -8.79 2.58 -9.42
CA VAL A 87 -8.41 1.64 -10.48
C VAL A 87 -8.40 0.21 -9.92
N CYS A 88 -9.10 -0.72 -10.57
CA CYS A 88 -8.99 -2.14 -10.27
C CYS A 88 -7.73 -2.70 -10.94
N SER A 89 -6.79 -3.20 -10.12
CA SER A 89 -5.50 -3.68 -10.62
C SER A 89 -4.84 -4.67 -9.66
N ASP A 90 -4.22 -5.70 -10.22
CA ASP A 90 -3.23 -6.50 -9.49
C ASP A 90 -1.90 -5.73 -9.51
N LEU A 91 -1.57 -5.13 -8.35
CA LEU A 91 -0.48 -4.18 -8.23
C LEU A 91 -0.52 -3.13 -9.36
N PHE A 92 0.51 -3.05 -10.18
CA PHE A 92 0.63 -2.04 -11.23
C PHE A 92 0.15 -2.49 -12.62
N SER A 93 -0.49 -3.67 -12.76
CA SER A 93 -0.88 -4.25 -14.06
C SER A 93 -1.76 -3.32 -14.92
N ASN A 94 -2.62 -2.51 -14.30
CA ASN A 94 -3.53 -1.56 -14.96
C ASN A 94 -3.25 -0.11 -14.54
N VAL A 95 -2.10 0.15 -13.92
CA VAL A 95 -1.72 1.50 -13.47
C VAL A 95 -0.88 2.18 -14.52
N GLU A 96 -1.30 3.36 -14.95
CA GLU A 96 -0.54 4.17 -15.90
C GLU A 96 0.15 5.36 -15.22
N GLY A 97 1.26 5.79 -15.81
CA GLY A 97 1.96 7.00 -15.38
C GLY A 97 2.98 6.78 -14.26
N LYS A 98 3.44 7.92 -13.72
CA LYS A 98 4.44 7.98 -12.65
C LYS A 98 3.99 8.93 -11.55
N PHE A 99 4.36 8.60 -10.32
CA PHE A 99 3.92 9.28 -9.12
C PHE A 99 5.10 9.87 -8.36
N ASP A 100 4.85 10.99 -7.66
CA ASP A 100 5.81 11.59 -6.75
C ASP A 100 5.86 10.83 -5.42
N LEU A 101 4.74 10.21 -5.06
CA LEU A 101 4.61 9.45 -3.82
C LEU A 101 3.72 8.22 -4.05
N ILE A 102 4.19 7.07 -3.56
CA ILE A 102 3.43 5.82 -3.58
C ILE A 102 3.39 5.26 -2.15
N THR A 103 2.20 4.85 -1.70
CA THR A 103 2.05 4.14 -0.43
C THR A 103 1.48 2.76 -0.63
N PHE A 104 1.80 1.86 0.30
CA PHE A 104 1.21 0.54 0.38
C PHE A 104 1.09 0.10 1.83
N ASN A 105 -0.14 0.04 2.35
CA ASN A 105 -0.45 -0.73 3.54
C ASN A 105 -0.62 -2.19 3.11
N ALA A 106 0.49 -2.89 2.94
CA ALA A 106 0.52 -4.20 2.32
C ALA A 106 -0.08 -5.28 3.26
N PRO A 107 -0.62 -6.37 2.72
CA PRO A 107 -0.69 -7.61 3.46
C PRO A 107 0.75 -8.03 3.82
N TYR A 108 1.05 -8.21 5.10
CA TYR A 108 2.45 -8.34 5.56
C TYR A 108 2.68 -9.50 6.53
N LEU A 109 1.62 -10.24 6.91
CA LEU A 109 1.77 -11.37 7.82
C LEU A 109 2.13 -12.64 7.07
N PRO A 110 2.95 -13.54 7.66
CA PRO A 110 3.13 -14.89 7.15
C PRO A 110 1.82 -15.67 7.17
N GLU A 111 1.64 -16.58 6.22
CA GLU A 111 0.48 -17.45 6.15
C GLU A 111 0.30 -18.24 7.46
N ASP A 112 -0.88 -18.13 8.08
CA ASP A 112 -1.30 -18.93 9.23
C ASP A 112 -2.53 -19.76 8.86
N SER A 113 -2.43 -21.08 8.95
CA SER A 113 -3.53 -21.99 8.64
C SER A 113 -4.75 -21.84 9.57
N ARG A 114 -4.59 -21.16 10.70
CA ARG A 114 -5.65 -20.87 11.68
C ARG A 114 -6.41 -19.58 11.36
N GLU A 115 -5.88 -18.77 10.44
CA GLU A 115 -6.54 -17.53 10.05
C GLU A 115 -7.78 -17.81 9.20
N PRO A 116 -8.93 -17.13 9.49
CA PRO A 116 -10.12 -17.23 8.65
C PRO A 116 -9.83 -16.87 7.19
N GLU A 117 -10.45 -17.56 6.24
CA GLU A 117 -10.24 -17.30 4.81
C GLU A 117 -10.56 -15.85 4.43
N ASP A 118 -11.57 -15.24 5.06
CA ASP A 118 -12.03 -13.89 4.75
C ASP A 118 -11.02 -12.80 5.11
N SER A 119 -10.21 -12.99 6.16
CA SER A 119 -9.18 -12.03 6.58
C SER A 119 -7.86 -12.23 5.84
N ARG A 120 -7.57 -13.46 5.43
CA ARG A 120 -6.28 -13.86 4.83
C ARG A 120 -5.84 -12.98 3.67
N PHE A 121 -6.78 -12.59 2.79
CA PHE A 121 -6.46 -11.73 1.64
C PHE A 121 -5.96 -10.35 2.02
N ALA A 122 -6.45 -9.81 3.14
CA ALA A 122 -6.08 -8.48 3.59
C ALA A 122 -4.82 -8.46 4.47
N THR A 123 -4.44 -9.59 5.07
CA THR A 123 -3.39 -9.66 6.09
C THR A 123 -2.19 -10.47 5.66
N THR A 124 -2.38 -11.54 4.85
CA THR A 124 -1.32 -12.48 4.47
C THR A 124 -0.52 -11.98 3.27
N GLY A 125 0.74 -11.66 3.47
CA GLY A 125 1.69 -11.25 2.44
C GLY A 125 2.35 -12.40 1.68
N GLY A 126 1.78 -13.62 1.76
CA GLY A 126 2.30 -14.87 1.20
C GLY A 126 2.81 -15.82 2.28
N LYS A 127 3.40 -16.95 1.89
CA LYS A 127 3.89 -17.99 2.82
C LYS A 127 4.85 -17.45 3.89
N ARG A 128 5.66 -16.47 3.53
CA ARG A 128 6.65 -15.84 4.42
C ARG A 128 6.18 -14.49 4.93
N GLY A 129 5.18 -13.86 4.28
CA GLY A 129 4.68 -12.53 4.59
C GLY A 129 5.39 -11.38 3.86
N ASP A 130 6.47 -11.64 3.12
CA ASP A 130 7.22 -10.60 2.40
C ASP A 130 7.04 -10.64 0.87
N GLU A 131 6.33 -11.65 0.34
CA GLU A 131 6.22 -11.89 -1.09
C GLU A 131 5.56 -10.73 -1.84
N ILE A 132 4.41 -10.28 -1.36
CA ILE A 132 3.63 -9.20 -1.99
C ILE A 132 4.41 -7.89 -1.94
N VAL A 133 5.02 -7.57 -0.79
CA VAL A 133 5.85 -6.34 -0.64
C VAL A 133 7.04 -6.37 -1.59
N VAL A 134 7.73 -7.51 -1.73
CA VAL A 134 8.87 -7.65 -2.64
C VAL A 134 8.45 -7.47 -4.10
N GLU A 135 7.31 -8.04 -4.49
CA GLU A 135 6.79 -7.89 -5.86
C GLU A 135 6.34 -6.45 -6.13
N PHE A 136 5.61 -5.84 -5.21
CA PHE A 136 5.27 -4.43 -5.27
C PHE A 136 6.52 -3.54 -5.48
N LEU A 137 7.57 -3.72 -4.68
CA LEU A 137 8.79 -2.91 -4.77
C LEU A 137 9.55 -3.09 -6.09
N ARG A 138 9.45 -4.27 -6.73
CA ARG A 138 10.03 -4.49 -8.07
C ARG A 138 9.34 -3.63 -9.11
N GLN A 139 8.01 -3.58 -9.08
CA GLN A 139 7.20 -2.85 -10.05
C GLN A 139 7.17 -1.34 -9.76
N ALA A 140 7.05 -0.94 -8.50
CA ALA A 140 6.87 0.44 -8.08
C ALA A 140 7.95 1.40 -8.62
N ARG A 141 9.18 0.93 -8.80
CA ARG A 141 10.29 1.76 -9.32
C ARG A 141 10.02 2.33 -10.72
N ASP A 142 9.32 1.56 -11.56
CA ASP A 142 8.99 1.98 -12.93
C ASP A 142 7.87 3.03 -12.95
N HIS A 143 7.08 3.09 -11.87
CA HIS A 143 5.99 4.03 -11.66
C HIS A 143 6.35 5.21 -10.74
N LEU A 144 7.63 5.35 -10.40
CA LEU A 144 8.09 6.46 -9.57
C LEU A 144 8.73 7.55 -10.44
N LYS A 145 8.40 8.81 -10.16
CA LYS A 145 9.08 9.97 -10.75
C LYS A 145 10.49 10.09 -10.20
N LYS A 146 11.32 10.92 -10.87
CA LYS A 146 12.61 11.31 -10.32
C LYS A 146 12.40 11.96 -8.95
N ASP A 147 13.21 11.57 -7.97
CA ASP A 147 13.14 12.01 -6.57
C ASP A 147 11.82 11.66 -5.85
N GLY A 148 11.04 10.73 -6.43
CA GLY A 148 9.83 10.20 -5.81
C GLY A 148 10.14 9.29 -4.63
N GLU A 149 9.14 9.10 -3.76
CA GLU A 149 9.25 8.37 -2.50
C GLU A 149 8.20 7.25 -2.45
N ILE A 150 8.59 6.12 -1.88
CA ILE A 150 7.68 5.01 -1.59
C ILE A 150 7.64 4.81 -0.08
N TYR A 151 6.45 4.65 0.48
CA TYR A 151 6.25 4.28 1.87
C TYR A 151 5.44 3.00 1.96
N VAL A 152 5.96 2.02 2.69
CA VAL A 152 5.30 0.73 2.91
C VAL A 152 5.15 0.50 4.41
N LEU A 153 3.95 0.14 4.84
CA LEU A 153 3.72 -0.31 6.20
C LEU A 153 3.84 -1.84 6.25
N ILE A 154 4.60 -2.32 7.22
CA ILE A 154 4.76 -3.74 7.54
C ILE A 154 4.77 -3.94 9.06
N SER A 155 4.75 -5.19 9.49
CA SER A 155 4.95 -5.59 10.89
C SER A 155 6.40 -6.03 11.15
N SER A 156 6.82 -5.98 12.42
CA SER A 156 8.07 -6.61 12.89
C SER A 156 8.10 -8.13 12.68
N LEU A 157 6.94 -8.75 12.41
CA LEU A 157 6.82 -10.18 12.08
C LEU A 157 7.14 -10.46 10.61
N THR A 158 7.14 -9.43 9.76
CA THR A 158 7.47 -9.56 8.33
C THR A 158 8.98 -9.78 8.14
N PRO A 159 9.43 -10.84 7.45
CA PRO A 159 10.84 -11.06 7.18
C PRO A 159 11.44 -9.96 6.29
N ARG A 160 12.38 -9.19 6.80
CA ARG A 160 12.94 -8.03 6.09
C ARG A 160 14.06 -8.31 5.11
N GLY A 161 14.70 -9.49 5.17
CA GLY A 161 15.94 -9.76 4.41
C GLY A 161 15.86 -9.58 2.89
N ARG A 162 14.68 -9.75 2.28
CA ARG A 162 14.46 -9.45 0.85
C ARG A 162 14.07 -7.99 0.63
N ILE A 163 13.29 -7.42 1.53
CA ILE A 163 12.81 -6.03 1.49
C ILE A 163 13.98 -5.04 1.63
N ASP A 164 14.90 -5.30 2.56
CA ASP A 164 16.04 -4.43 2.83
C ASP A 164 17.01 -4.30 1.64
N LYS A 165 17.00 -5.25 0.70
CA LYS A 165 17.77 -5.17 -0.55
C LYS A 165 17.33 -4.03 -1.47
N PHE A 166 16.13 -3.48 -1.26
CA PHE A 166 15.63 -2.32 -1.99
C PHE A 166 16.06 -0.99 -1.37
N GLY A 167 16.84 -1.01 -0.27
CA GLY A 167 17.31 0.20 0.42
C GLY A 167 16.28 0.78 1.39
N ALA A 168 15.62 -0.08 2.16
CA ALA A 168 14.61 0.30 3.13
C ALA A 168 15.19 1.08 4.32
N GLU A 169 14.59 2.22 4.64
CA GLU A 169 14.84 2.97 5.87
C GLU A 169 13.58 2.99 6.74
N ILE A 170 13.70 2.73 8.04
CA ILE A 170 12.56 2.81 8.95
C ILE A 170 12.38 4.27 9.37
N VAL A 171 11.25 4.87 8.98
CA VAL A 171 10.96 6.29 9.25
C VAL A 171 9.90 6.51 10.33
N ALA A 172 9.11 5.48 10.66
CA ALA A 172 8.18 5.54 11.79
C ALA A 172 7.98 4.15 12.40
N ARG A 173 7.63 4.13 13.69
CA ARG A 173 7.36 2.91 14.45
C ARG A 173 6.18 3.13 15.39
N LYS A 174 5.37 2.08 15.59
CA LYS A 174 4.32 2.04 16.60
C LYS A 174 4.29 0.65 17.23
N LYS A 175 4.49 0.57 18.52
CA LYS A 175 4.34 -0.70 19.25
C LYS A 175 2.85 -0.98 19.46
N ILE A 176 2.41 -2.17 19.05
CA ILE A 176 1.10 -2.72 19.31
C ILE A 176 1.30 -4.09 19.99
N PHE A 177 0.40 -4.45 20.85
CA PHE A 177 0.41 -5.65 21.71
C PHE A 177 1.68 -6.55 21.64
N GLN A 178 1.84 -7.44 20.66
CA GLN A 178 2.96 -8.38 20.51
C GLN A 178 3.88 -8.08 19.32
N GLU A 179 3.62 -7.04 18.57
CA GLU A 179 4.39 -6.66 17.37
C GLU A 179 4.65 -5.16 17.33
N GLU A 180 5.46 -4.75 16.39
CA GLU A 180 5.72 -3.35 16.08
C GLU A 180 5.37 -3.09 14.62
N LEU A 181 4.53 -2.08 14.38
CA LEU A 181 4.27 -1.58 13.04
C LEU A 181 5.43 -0.68 12.61
N LEU A 182 5.88 -0.86 11.39
CA LEU A 182 7.02 -0.16 10.80
C LEU A 182 6.60 0.51 9.51
N VAL A 183 6.83 1.81 9.38
CA VAL A 183 6.77 2.48 8.07
C VAL A 183 8.18 2.50 7.48
N LEU A 184 8.33 1.90 6.31
CA LEU A 184 9.57 1.85 5.55
C LEU A 184 9.51 2.88 4.44
N GLU A 185 10.58 3.66 4.28
CA GLU A 185 10.81 4.56 3.16
C GLU A 185 11.78 3.92 2.17
N PHE A 186 11.49 4.12 0.87
CA PHE A 186 12.38 3.77 -0.23
C PHE A 186 12.49 4.98 -1.16
N ARG A 187 13.71 5.31 -1.55
CA ARG A 187 14.02 6.40 -2.49
C ARG A 187 14.72 5.84 -3.72
N VAL A 188 14.36 6.34 -4.88
CA VAL A 188 15.17 6.09 -6.07
C VAL A 188 16.40 6.96 -5.96
N SER A 189 17.52 6.37 -5.53
CA SER A 189 18.81 7.06 -5.62
C SER A 189 19.11 7.33 -7.08
N SER A 190 19.25 8.60 -7.46
CA SER A 190 19.84 8.94 -8.75
C SER A 190 21.19 8.23 -8.83
N PRO A 191 21.52 7.53 -9.92
CA PRO A 191 22.86 6.98 -10.09
C PRO A 191 23.86 8.14 -9.98
N ARG A 192 24.83 7.98 -9.08
CA ARG A 192 25.97 8.90 -8.94
C ARG A 192 26.82 8.90 -10.19
#